data_af27a6d293b52ca9b1c50e0eaf949c0b
#
_entry.id   af27a6d293b52ca9b1c50e0eaf949c0b
#
_cell.length_a   1.000
_cell.length_b   1.000
_cell.length_c   1.000
_cell.angle_alpha   90.00
_cell.angle_beta   90.00
_cell.angle_gamma   90.00
#
_symmetry.space_group_name_H-M   'P 1'
#
loop_
_entity.id
_entity.type
_entity.pdbx_description
1 polymer ?
#
loop_
_entity_poly.entity_id
_entity_poly.type
_entity_poly.pdbx_seq_one_letter_code
_entity_poly.pdbx_strand_id
1 'polypeptide(L)'
;MGDTGPCGPCSEIFYDHGDHIQGGPPGSPDEDGDRFIEIWNLVFMQFEQMPGLRIALPKPSIDTGMGLERIAAVLQGKHDNYDIDLMRALIQASADVSDTDADGIHNISHRVVADHLRASSFLIADGVLPSNEGRGYVLRRIMRRAMRHIHQMGCAEPTMYRLVPTLVAEMGAQYGELGRAQSLITETLKLEETRFKETLGRGLRILNDELAGKAAGGTLDGATAFKLYDTFGFPLDLTQDFMRGYGWQVDLDGFNAAMESQKANARRAWSGSGDSATETIWLDLAQNLEPTEFLGYTSDSVSYTHLTLPTILLV
;
A
#
# COMPACT_ATOMS: atom_id res chain seq x y z
N MET A 1 -1.26 -12.25 -10.27
CA MET A 1 -0.18 -13.13 -10.73
C MET A 1 0.19 -12.69 -12.14
N GLY A 2 1.49 -12.73 -12.52
CA GLY A 2 1.90 -12.42 -13.87
C GLY A 2 1.60 -13.59 -14.83
N ASP A 3 1.52 -13.28 -16.12
CA ASP A 3 1.27 -14.30 -17.16
C ASP A 3 2.51 -15.17 -17.47
N THR A 4 3.65 -14.79 -16.88
CA THR A 4 4.96 -15.46 -17.08
C THR A 4 5.72 -15.58 -15.77
N GLY A 5 6.61 -16.56 -15.67
CA GLY A 5 7.48 -16.79 -14.52
C GLY A 5 7.43 -18.21 -13.98
N PRO A 6 8.21 -18.50 -12.93
CA PRO A 6 8.20 -19.81 -12.27
C PRO A 6 6.82 -20.16 -11.73
N CYS A 7 6.39 -21.40 -11.92
CA CYS A 7 5.07 -21.88 -11.49
C CYS A 7 5.07 -23.40 -11.21
N GLY A 8 4.01 -23.84 -10.56
CA GLY A 8 3.76 -25.24 -10.25
C GLY A 8 2.49 -25.44 -9.44
N PRO A 9 2.19 -26.66 -8.99
CA PRO A 9 1.06 -26.92 -8.12
C PRO A 9 1.23 -26.20 -6.78
N CYS A 10 0.11 -25.82 -6.18
CA CYS A 10 0.04 -25.10 -4.91
C CYS A 10 -0.63 -26.00 -3.86
N SER A 11 -0.20 -25.88 -2.61
CA SER A 11 -0.87 -26.43 -1.45
C SER A 11 -0.97 -25.37 -0.37
N GLU A 12 -2.08 -25.36 0.34
CA GLU A 12 -2.35 -24.38 1.38
C GLU A 12 -2.68 -25.08 2.69
N ILE A 13 -2.26 -24.49 3.80
CA ILE A 13 -2.59 -24.95 5.14
C ILE A 13 -3.57 -23.97 5.75
N PHE A 14 -4.74 -24.49 6.13
CA PHE A 14 -5.79 -23.74 6.79
C PHE A 14 -5.87 -24.12 8.27
N TYR A 15 -6.19 -23.13 9.09
CA TYR A 15 -6.50 -23.33 10.50
C TYR A 15 -8.02 -23.24 10.69
N ASP A 16 -8.61 -24.24 11.38
CA ASP A 16 -10.02 -24.23 11.77
C ASP A 16 -10.16 -23.56 13.14
N HIS A 17 -10.77 -22.38 13.15
CA HIS A 17 -11.07 -21.63 14.38
C HIS A 17 -12.21 -22.22 15.21
N GLY A 18 -12.86 -23.27 14.73
CA GLY A 18 -13.92 -23.99 15.45
C GLY A 18 -15.33 -23.60 14.98
N ASP A 19 -16.29 -24.40 15.40
CA ASP A 19 -17.69 -24.37 14.95
C ASP A 19 -18.51 -23.17 15.45
N HIS A 20 -17.94 -22.37 16.37
CA HIS A 20 -18.53 -21.10 16.81
C HIS A 20 -18.32 -19.96 15.81
N ILE A 21 -17.46 -20.14 14.80
CA ILE A 21 -17.24 -19.21 13.70
C ILE A 21 -17.95 -19.75 12.45
N GLN A 22 -18.63 -18.86 11.75
CA GLN A 22 -19.32 -19.23 10.49
C GLN A 22 -18.31 -19.49 9.37
N GLY A 23 -18.51 -20.54 8.61
CA GLY A 23 -17.72 -20.91 7.44
C GLY A 23 -17.52 -22.40 7.31
N GLY A 24 -17.15 -22.85 6.11
CA GLY A 24 -16.88 -24.23 5.77
C GLY A 24 -15.43 -24.44 5.31
N PRO A 25 -14.97 -25.69 5.22
CA PRO A 25 -13.64 -26.00 4.72
C PRO A 25 -13.48 -25.59 3.25
N PRO A 26 -12.24 -25.37 2.79
CA PRO A 26 -11.95 -25.04 1.39
C PRO A 26 -12.63 -26.01 0.42
N GLY A 27 -13.23 -25.50 -0.65
CA GLY A 27 -14.01 -26.28 -1.64
C GLY A 27 -15.48 -26.55 -1.22
N SER A 28 -15.92 -26.06 -0.06
CA SER A 28 -17.32 -26.13 0.36
C SER A 28 -18.12 -24.89 -0.10
N PRO A 29 -19.46 -24.94 -0.12
CA PRO A 29 -20.29 -23.78 -0.47
C PRO A 29 -20.10 -22.56 0.46
N ASP A 30 -19.64 -22.80 1.71
CA ASP A 30 -19.47 -21.78 2.75
C ASP A 30 -17.97 -21.46 2.99
N GLU A 31 -17.09 -21.70 2.00
CA GLU A 31 -15.63 -21.49 2.12
C GLU A 31 -15.24 -20.01 2.34
N ASP A 32 -16.08 -19.07 1.90
CA ASP A 32 -15.85 -17.62 2.08
C ASP A 32 -16.02 -17.13 3.54
N GLY A 33 -16.38 -18.03 4.48
CA GLY A 33 -16.53 -17.68 5.88
C GLY A 33 -15.18 -17.56 6.62
N ASP A 34 -15.23 -16.97 7.82
CA ASP A 34 -14.03 -16.66 8.63
C ASP A 34 -13.53 -17.83 9.49
N ARG A 35 -14.14 -19.03 9.40
CA ARG A 35 -13.78 -20.19 10.22
C ARG A 35 -12.46 -20.82 9.81
N PHE A 36 -12.27 -21.06 8.50
CA PHE A 36 -11.07 -21.68 7.95
C PHE A 36 -10.18 -20.62 7.34
N ILE A 37 -9.12 -20.26 8.02
CA ILE A 37 -8.20 -19.19 7.57
C ILE A 37 -6.91 -19.82 7.05
N GLU A 38 -6.56 -19.53 5.80
CA GLU A 38 -5.27 -19.89 5.23
C GLU A 38 -4.14 -19.22 6.03
N ILE A 39 -3.24 -20.03 6.58
CA ILE A 39 -2.09 -19.56 7.35
C ILE A 39 -0.78 -19.72 6.58
N TRP A 40 -0.70 -20.65 5.65
CA TRP A 40 0.53 -20.96 4.92
C TRP A 40 0.23 -21.43 3.51
N ASN A 41 0.88 -20.81 2.54
CA ASN A 41 0.84 -21.19 1.12
C ASN A 41 2.19 -21.76 0.69
N LEU A 42 2.18 -22.88 -0.04
CA LEU A 42 3.35 -23.56 -0.58
C LEU A 42 3.15 -23.76 -2.10
N VAL A 43 4.02 -23.18 -2.90
CA VAL A 43 4.03 -23.35 -4.36
C VAL A 43 5.22 -24.22 -4.75
N PHE A 44 4.95 -25.40 -5.32
CA PHE A 44 5.97 -26.33 -5.77
C PHE A 44 6.40 -25.96 -7.20
N MET A 45 7.31 -25.02 -7.32
CA MET A 45 7.77 -24.50 -8.61
C MET A 45 8.56 -25.56 -9.37
N GLN A 46 7.98 -26.03 -10.47
CA GLN A 46 8.52 -27.09 -11.33
C GLN A 46 8.74 -26.60 -12.75
N PHE A 47 8.09 -25.52 -13.14
CA PHE A 47 8.04 -25.03 -14.51
C PHE A 47 8.30 -23.52 -14.57
N GLU A 48 8.85 -23.09 -15.71
CA GLU A 48 8.87 -21.70 -16.15
C GLU A 48 7.78 -21.52 -17.20
N GLN A 49 6.81 -20.63 -16.91
CA GLN A 49 5.78 -20.25 -17.86
C GLN A 49 6.25 -19.06 -18.69
N MET A 50 6.31 -19.23 -20.00
CA MET A 50 6.59 -18.21 -21.00
C MET A 50 5.35 -18.00 -21.89
N PRO A 51 5.29 -16.94 -22.71
CA PRO A 51 4.19 -16.76 -23.65
C PRO A 51 4.05 -17.97 -24.59
N GLY A 52 2.97 -18.73 -24.44
CA GLY A 52 2.69 -19.91 -25.25
C GLY A 52 3.57 -21.16 -25.02
N LEU A 53 4.46 -21.11 -24.03
CA LEU A 53 5.39 -22.22 -23.74
C LEU A 53 5.54 -22.43 -22.23
N ARG A 54 5.59 -23.70 -21.81
CA ARG A 54 5.93 -24.09 -20.44
C ARG A 54 7.11 -25.08 -20.49
N ILE A 55 8.20 -24.75 -19.82
CA ILE A 55 9.41 -25.60 -19.75
C ILE A 55 9.66 -26.02 -18.30
N ALA A 56 10.28 -27.18 -18.11
CA ALA A 56 10.69 -27.64 -16.77
C ALA A 56 11.83 -26.77 -16.25
N LEU A 57 11.76 -26.39 -14.98
CA LEU A 57 12.87 -25.74 -14.29
C LEU A 57 14.04 -26.71 -14.15
N PRO A 58 15.28 -26.27 -14.33
CA PRO A 58 16.46 -27.11 -14.16
C PRO A 58 16.62 -27.62 -12.71
N LYS A 59 16.15 -26.86 -11.74
CA LYS A 59 16.07 -27.22 -10.32
C LYS A 59 14.70 -26.83 -9.79
N PRO A 60 13.79 -27.79 -9.57
CA PRO A 60 12.53 -27.52 -8.87
C PRO A 60 12.79 -26.96 -7.47
N SER A 61 11.96 -26.02 -7.03
CA SER A 61 12.06 -25.36 -5.74
C SER A 61 10.68 -25.19 -5.13
N ILE A 62 10.63 -24.76 -3.88
CA ILE A 62 9.39 -24.43 -3.19
C ILE A 62 9.45 -22.96 -2.84
N ASP A 63 8.47 -22.19 -3.32
CA ASP A 63 8.20 -20.86 -2.85
C ASP A 63 7.08 -20.94 -1.80
N THR A 64 7.31 -20.37 -0.62
CA THR A 64 6.38 -20.50 0.49
C THR A 64 6.18 -19.17 1.18
N GLY A 65 4.92 -18.88 1.54
CA GLY A 65 4.54 -17.68 2.26
C GLY A 65 3.61 -18.00 3.43
N MET A 66 3.98 -17.51 4.61
CA MET A 66 3.16 -17.63 5.82
C MET A 66 2.76 -16.23 6.27
N GLY A 67 1.46 -16.01 6.54
CA GLY A 67 0.98 -14.73 7.05
C GLY A 67 1.40 -14.51 8.50
N LEU A 68 2.25 -13.51 8.76
CA LEU A 68 2.75 -13.23 10.11
C LEU A 68 1.61 -13.02 11.10
N GLU A 69 0.64 -12.19 10.78
CA GLU A 69 -0.50 -11.89 11.66
C GLU A 69 -1.41 -13.11 11.83
N ARG A 70 -1.62 -13.87 10.76
CA ARG A 70 -2.46 -15.07 10.81
C ARG A 70 -1.88 -16.13 11.73
N ILE A 71 -0.58 -16.43 11.59
CA ILE A 71 0.06 -17.41 12.48
C ILE A 71 0.21 -16.87 13.91
N ALA A 72 0.47 -15.57 14.09
CA ALA A 72 0.52 -14.97 15.42
C ALA A 72 -0.84 -15.02 16.11
N ALA A 73 -1.94 -14.77 15.39
CA ALA A 73 -3.29 -14.88 15.92
C ALA A 73 -3.58 -16.32 16.40
N VAL A 74 -3.26 -17.33 15.58
CA VAL A 74 -3.40 -18.74 15.97
C VAL A 74 -2.61 -19.08 17.22
N LEU A 75 -1.33 -18.69 17.29
CA LEU A 75 -0.44 -18.96 18.42
C LEU A 75 -0.86 -18.24 19.71
N GLN A 76 -1.50 -17.06 19.59
CA GLN A 76 -2.03 -16.26 20.69
C GLN A 76 -3.48 -16.63 21.05
N GLY A 77 -4.08 -17.61 20.36
CA GLY A 77 -5.48 -18.02 20.59
C GLY A 77 -6.48 -16.93 20.22
N LYS A 78 -6.15 -16.10 19.22
CA LYS A 78 -6.99 -15.05 18.69
C LYS A 78 -7.59 -15.47 17.36
N HIS A 79 -8.76 -14.92 17.03
CA HIS A 79 -9.38 -15.11 15.73
C HIS A 79 -9.00 -13.98 14.75
N ASP A 80 -9.04 -12.74 15.23
CA ASP A 80 -8.79 -11.56 14.42
C ASP A 80 -7.30 -11.16 14.44
N ASN A 81 -6.72 -10.87 13.27
CA ASN A 81 -5.35 -10.39 13.13
C ASN A 81 -5.07 -9.08 13.88
N TYR A 82 -6.10 -8.26 14.10
CA TYR A 82 -5.98 -7.01 14.85
C TYR A 82 -6.02 -7.21 16.37
N ASP A 83 -6.28 -8.43 16.85
CA ASP A 83 -6.28 -8.76 18.28
C ASP A 83 -4.95 -9.34 18.79
N ILE A 84 -3.96 -9.52 17.90
CA ILE A 84 -2.60 -9.88 18.29
C ILE A 84 -1.93 -8.72 19.05
N ASP A 85 -0.97 -9.06 19.90
CA ASP A 85 -0.24 -8.11 20.76
C ASP A 85 0.32 -6.91 19.98
N LEU A 86 1.04 -7.16 18.90
CA LEU A 86 1.61 -6.13 18.02
C LEU A 86 0.54 -5.13 17.54
N MET A 87 -0.56 -5.63 16.97
CA MET A 87 -1.61 -4.76 16.44
C MET A 87 -2.37 -4.04 17.53
N ARG A 88 -2.62 -4.70 18.67
CA ARG A 88 -3.26 -4.08 19.84
C ARG A 88 -2.42 -2.93 20.40
N ALA A 89 -1.08 -3.06 20.44
CA ALA A 89 -0.20 -1.98 20.87
C ALA A 89 -0.34 -0.74 19.96
N LEU A 90 -0.36 -0.92 18.63
CA LEU A 90 -0.54 0.17 17.67
C LEU A 90 -1.94 0.78 17.73
N ILE A 91 -2.99 -0.04 17.87
CA ILE A 91 -4.38 0.38 18.03
C ILE A 91 -4.54 1.21 19.31
N GLN A 92 -3.97 0.74 20.42
CA GLN A 92 -4.01 1.48 21.69
C GLN A 92 -3.29 2.82 21.59
N ALA A 93 -2.09 2.84 20.98
CA ALA A 93 -1.39 4.10 20.73
C ALA A 93 -2.22 5.08 19.86
N SER A 94 -2.94 4.56 18.86
CA SER A 94 -3.86 5.36 18.05
C SER A 94 -5.03 5.91 18.87
N ALA A 95 -5.58 5.13 19.77
CA ALA A 95 -6.65 5.54 20.69
C ALA A 95 -6.17 6.64 21.66
N ASP A 96 -4.98 6.45 22.25
CA ASP A 96 -4.39 7.41 23.19
C ASP A 96 -4.12 8.78 22.54
N VAL A 97 -3.57 8.81 21.30
CA VAL A 97 -3.27 10.10 20.65
C VAL A 97 -4.50 10.79 20.09
N SER A 98 -5.59 10.07 19.83
CA SER A 98 -6.86 10.61 19.32
C SER A 98 -7.89 10.89 20.41
N ASP A 99 -7.61 10.51 21.66
CA ASP A 99 -8.54 10.59 22.80
C ASP A 99 -9.88 9.91 22.49
N THR A 100 -9.81 8.71 21.90
CA THR A 100 -10.99 7.91 21.52
C THR A 100 -10.82 6.46 22.00
N ASP A 101 -11.95 5.74 22.19
CA ASP A 101 -11.93 4.34 22.61
C ASP A 101 -11.48 3.42 21.47
N ALA A 102 -10.48 2.58 21.75
CA ALA A 102 -9.91 1.61 20.81
C ALA A 102 -10.95 0.63 20.24
N ASP A 103 -11.91 0.22 21.05
CA ASP A 103 -12.96 -0.75 20.72
C ASP A 103 -14.34 -0.08 20.53
N GLY A 104 -14.38 1.25 20.53
CA GLY A 104 -15.59 2.06 20.36
C GLY A 104 -16.00 2.22 18.89
N ILE A 105 -16.74 3.29 18.60
CA ILE A 105 -17.29 3.60 17.27
C ILE A 105 -16.21 3.80 16.20
N HIS A 106 -14.97 4.03 16.61
CA HIS A 106 -13.81 4.26 15.73
C HIS A 106 -12.88 3.04 15.61
N ASN A 107 -13.29 1.86 16.09
CA ASN A 107 -12.45 0.64 16.06
C ASN A 107 -11.88 0.33 14.67
N ILE A 108 -12.69 0.45 13.62
CA ILE A 108 -12.25 0.26 12.22
C ILE A 108 -11.18 1.31 11.86
N SER A 109 -11.35 2.56 12.30
CA SER A 109 -10.39 3.63 12.04
C SER A 109 -9.04 3.34 12.70
N HIS A 110 -9.02 2.87 13.93
CA HIS A 110 -7.79 2.48 14.63
C HIS A 110 -7.07 1.33 13.92
N ARG A 111 -7.80 0.31 13.47
CA ARG A 111 -7.24 -0.81 12.68
C ARG A 111 -6.59 -0.33 11.39
N VAL A 112 -7.28 0.53 10.64
CA VAL A 112 -6.72 1.13 9.40
C VAL A 112 -5.48 1.96 9.70
N VAL A 113 -5.50 2.77 10.76
CA VAL A 113 -4.33 3.58 11.16
C VAL A 113 -3.15 2.71 11.52
N ALA A 114 -3.33 1.67 12.33
CA ALA A 114 -2.27 0.76 12.75
C ALA A 114 -1.63 0.03 11.56
N ASP A 115 -2.44 -0.55 10.69
CA ASP A 115 -1.99 -1.26 9.49
C ASP A 115 -1.23 -0.33 8.52
N HIS A 116 -1.81 0.84 8.21
CA HIS A 116 -1.24 1.77 7.26
C HIS A 116 -0.03 2.53 7.80
N LEU A 117 0.06 2.76 9.12
CA LEU A 117 1.25 3.26 9.78
C LEU A 117 2.43 2.30 9.54
N ARG A 118 2.22 1.02 9.82
CA ARG A 118 3.23 -0.02 9.61
C ARG A 118 3.66 -0.08 8.15
N ALA A 119 2.72 -0.25 7.23
CA ALA A 119 3.00 -0.34 5.80
C ALA A 119 3.76 0.90 5.28
N SER A 120 3.31 2.10 5.66
CA SER A 120 3.97 3.35 5.25
C SER A 120 5.38 3.48 5.81
N SER A 121 5.58 3.10 7.08
CA SER A 121 6.87 3.21 7.74
C SER A 121 7.92 2.28 7.13
N PHE A 122 7.57 1.04 6.81
CA PHE A 122 8.45 0.12 6.11
C PHE A 122 8.79 0.59 4.69
N LEU A 123 7.79 1.05 3.92
CA LEU A 123 8.03 1.59 2.59
C LEU A 123 8.99 2.79 2.62
N ILE A 124 8.84 3.69 3.60
CA ILE A 124 9.75 4.84 3.76
C ILE A 124 11.15 4.37 4.17
N ALA A 125 11.26 3.41 5.09
CA ALA A 125 12.52 2.82 5.50
C ALA A 125 13.27 2.18 4.31
N ASP A 126 12.53 1.57 3.37
CA ASP A 126 13.04 1.00 2.12
C ASP A 126 13.32 2.04 1.02
N GLY A 127 13.20 3.34 1.33
CA GLY A 127 13.55 4.44 0.44
C GLY A 127 12.44 4.89 -0.50
N VAL A 128 11.18 4.43 -0.32
CA VAL A 128 10.05 4.93 -1.09
C VAL A 128 9.53 6.22 -0.43
N LEU A 129 9.50 7.33 -1.18
CA LEU A 129 8.95 8.59 -0.72
C LEU A 129 7.62 8.90 -1.43
N PRO A 130 6.69 9.62 -0.77
CA PRO A 130 5.41 9.99 -1.37
C PRO A 130 5.59 10.84 -2.64
N SER A 131 4.99 10.41 -3.75
CA SER A 131 5.05 11.10 -5.04
C SER A 131 3.70 11.07 -5.77
N ASN A 132 3.64 11.64 -6.98
CA ASN A 132 2.42 11.67 -7.79
C ASN A 132 2.30 10.46 -8.74
N GLU A 133 3.33 9.61 -8.81
CA GLU A 133 3.37 8.46 -9.73
C GLU A 133 4.13 7.28 -9.13
N GLY A 134 4.03 6.13 -9.78
CA GLY A 134 4.75 4.92 -9.42
C GLY A 134 4.49 4.44 -7.98
N ARG A 135 5.51 3.88 -7.35
CA ARG A 135 5.44 3.35 -5.97
C ARG A 135 5.15 4.44 -4.93
N GLY A 136 5.68 5.64 -5.12
CA GLY A 136 5.44 6.76 -4.23
C GLY A 136 3.99 7.25 -4.23
N TYR A 137 3.27 7.12 -5.36
CA TYR A 137 1.84 7.38 -5.42
C TYR A 137 1.05 6.35 -4.59
N VAL A 138 1.41 5.07 -4.67
CA VAL A 138 0.76 4.02 -3.86
C VAL A 138 0.98 4.29 -2.37
N LEU A 139 2.22 4.61 -1.97
CA LEU A 139 2.54 5.01 -0.59
C LEU A 139 1.68 6.19 -0.14
N ARG A 140 1.60 7.27 -0.95
CA ARG A 140 0.79 8.44 -0.65
C ARG A 140 -0.69 8.10 -0.44
N ARG A 141 -1.25 7.18 -1.24
CA ARG A 141 -2.63 6.70 -1.07
C ARG A 141 -2.83 6.00 0.27
N ILE A 142 -1.91 5.10 0.64
CA ILE A 142 -1.95 4.37 1.92
C ILE A 142 -1.92 5.38 3.08
N MET A 143 -0.95 6.31 3.07
CA MET A 143 -0.83 7.36 4.09
C MET A 143 -2.12 8.19 4.21
N ARG A 144 -2.65 8.70 3.10
CA ARG A 144 -3.86 9.55 3.09
C ARG A 144 -5.11 8.83 3.56
N ARG A 145 -5.21 7.52 3.31
CA ARG A 145 -6.31 6.72 3.86
C ARG A 145 -6.27 6.70 5.39
N ALA A 146 -5.12 6.42 5.99
CA ALA A 146 -4.97 6.50 7.45
C ALA A 146 -5.23 7.92 8.00
N MET A 147 -4.69 8.95 7.35
CA MET A 147 -4.87 10.36 7.74
C MET A 147 -6.34 10.80 7.69
N ARG A 148 -7.12 10.28 6.73
CA ARG A 148 -8.58 10.50 6.70
C ARG A 148 -9.26 9.89 7.93
N HIS A 149 -8.90 8.66 8.31
CA HIS A 149 -9.43 8.02 9.50
C HIS A 149 -9.07 8.79 10.78
N ILE A 150 -7.84 9.30 10.88
CA ILE A 150 -7.39 10.18 11.96
C ILE A 150 -8.25 11.46 12.01
N HIS A 151 -8.54 12.05 10.86
CA HIS A 151 -9.44 13.21 10.79
C HIS A 151 -10.87 12.89 11.24
N GLN A 152 -11.41 11.72 10.85
CA GLN A 152 -12.74 11.25 11.28
C GLN A 152 -12.84 11.01 12.80
N MET A 153 -11.73 10.68 13.46
CA MET A 153 -11.63 10.58 14.92
C MET A 153 -11.54 11.95 15.63
N GLY A 154 -11.61 13.05 14.88
CA GLY A 154 -11.62 14.42 15.43
C GLY A 154 -10.26 15.06 15.63
N CYS A 155 -9.15 14.42 15.22
CA CYS A 155 -7.81 14.99 15.35
C CYS A 155 -7.63 16.19 14.42
N ALA A 156 -7.55 17.40 14.97
CA ALA A 156 -7.35 18.63 14.21
C ALA A 156 -5.91 18.75 13.68
N GLU A 157 -4.92 18.37 14.49
CA GLU A 157 -3.49 18.46 14.18
C GLU A 157 -2.96 17.19 13.51
N PRO A 158 -1.82 17.26 12.80
CA PRO A 158 -1.13 16.06 12.32
C PRO A 158 -0.83 15.09 13.47
N THR A 159 -1.16 13.82 13.29
CA THR A 159 -1.18 12.87 14.41
C THR A 159 -0.44 11.57 14.09
N MET A 160 -0.48 11.11 12.82
CA MET A 160 0.06 9.80 12.41
C MET A 160 1.55 9.64 12.78
N TYR A 161 2.35 10.69 12.64
CA TYR A 161 3.78 10.66 12.97
C TYR A 161 4.06 10.39 14.46
N ARG A 162 3.11 10.70 15.35
CA ARG A 162 3.23 10.49 16.80
C ARG A 162 3.21 9.01 17.18
N LEU A 163 2.73 8.16 16.29
CA LEU A 163 2.64 6.70 16.47
C LEU A 163 3.95 5.97 16.09
N VAL A 164 4.86 6.64 15.38
CA VAL A 164 6.12 6.03 14.92
C VAL A 164 6.97 5.46 16.05
N PRO A 165 7.13 6.16 17.22
CA PRO A 165 7.88 5.59 18.34
C PRO A 165 7.33 4.25 18.84
N THR A 166 6.00 4.09 18.91
CA THR A 166 5.38 2.82 19.30
C THR A 166 5.68 1.72 18.29
N LEU A 167 5.57 1.99 16.99
CA LEU A 167 5.93 1.02 15.96
C LEU A 167 7.41 0.60 16.06
N VAL A 168 8.31 1.54 16.30
CA VAL A 168 9.74 1.26 16.47
C VAL A 168 10.00 0.45 17.74
N ALA A 169 9.28 0.71 18.83
CA ALA A 169 9.37 -0.08 20.05
C ALA A 169 8.93 -1.53 19.84
N GLU A 170 7.84 -1.75 19.11
CA GLU A 170 7.29 -3.08 18.85
C GLU A 170 8.09 -3.88 17.81
N MET A 171 8.58 -3.26 16.75
CA MET A 171 9.18 -3.97 15.62
C MET A 171 10.66 -3.66 15.40
N GLY A 172 11.20 -2.58 15.96
CA GLY A 172 12.54 -2.09 15.66
C GLY A 172 13.66 -3.01 16.14
N ALA A 173 13.43 -3.89 17.11
CA ALA A 173 14.40 -4.88 17.55
C ALA A 173 14.67 -5.93 16.46
N GLN A 174 13.65 -6.36 15.74
CA GLN A 174 13.75 -7.29 14.62
C GLN A 174 14.08 -6.58 13.30
N TYR A 175 13.54 -5.39 13.10
CA TYR A 175 13.68 -4.59 11.88
C TYR A 175 14.43 -3.31 12.19
N GLY A 176 15.76 -3.41 12.32
CA GLY A 176 16.64 -2.30 12.71
C GLY A 176 16.59 -1.09 11.76
N GLU A 177 16.14 -1.29 10.49
CA GLU A 177 15.89 -0.23 9.53
C GLU A 177 14.83 0.76 9.99
N LEU A 178 13.81 0.33 10.72
CA LEU A 178 12.79 1.22 11.30
C LEU A 178 13.42 2.22 12.29
N GLY A 179 14.31 1.73 13.16
CA GLY A 179 15.03 2.57 14.10
C GLY A 179 15.97 3.57 13.40
N ARG A 180 16.71 3.10 12.39
CA ARG A 180 17.61 3.97 11.60
C ARG A 180 16.85 5.04 10.81
N ALA A 181 15.68 4.69 10.28
CA ALA A 181 14.86 5.59 9.48
C ALA A 181 13.82 6.38 10.30
N GLN A 182 13.75 6.23 11.62
CA GLN A 182 12.70 6.80 12.47
C GLN A 182 12.49 8.30 12.22
N SER A 183 13.55 9.09 12.14
CA SER A 183 13.46 10.53 11.89
C SER A 183 12.90 10.83 10.49
N LEU A 184 13.35 10.11 9.47
CA LEU A 184 12.83 10.25 8.10
C LEU A 184 11.35 9.90 8.02
N ILE A 185 10.94 8.78 8.64
CA ILE A 185 9.55 8.34 8.71
C ILE A 185 8.68 9.41 9.37
N THR A 186 9.11 9.88 10.56
CA THR A 186 8.40 10.89 11.35
C THR A 186 8.17 12.17 10.55
N GLU A 187 9.23 12.72 9.94
CA GLU A 187 9.13 13.98 9.18
C GLU A 187 8.31 13.79 7.91
N THR A 188 8.46 12.66 7.21
CA THR A 188 7.69 12.37 5.98
C THR A 188 6.20 12.27 6.28
N LEU A 189 5.81 11.52 7.32
CA LEU A 189 4.42 11.39 7.74
C LEU A 189 3.84 12.74 8.16
N LYS A 190 4.56 13.49 8.99
CA LYS A 190 4.13 14.81 9.46
C LYS A 190 3.91 15.80 8.32
N LEU A 191 4.88 15.87 7.38
CA LEU A 191 4.80 16.77 6.24
C LEU A 191 3.62 16.42 5.31
N GLU A 192 3.46 15.13 4.95
CA GLU A 192 2.37 14.72 4.08
C GLU A 192 1.00 14.90 4.75
N GLU A 193 0.88 14.65 6.07
CA GLU A 193 -0.36 14.87 6.80
C GLU A 193 -0.73 16.35 6.88
N THR A 194 0.25 17.23 7.13
CA THR A 194 0.04 18.68 7.14
C THR A 194 -0.51 19.16 5.79
N ARG A 195 0.16 18.77 4.70
CA ARG A 195 -0.28 19.11 3.34
C ARG A 195 -1.66 18.54 2.99
N PHE A 196 -1.92 17.31 3.42
CA PHE A 196 -3.19 16.66 3.14
C PHE A 196 -4.34 17.30 3.91
N LYS A 197 -4.15 17.69 5.16
CA LYS A 197 -5.18 18.39 5.96
C LYS A 197 -5.64 19.69 5.31
N GLU A 198 -4.75 20.45 4.70
CA GLU A 198 -5.10 21.68 3.95
C GLU A 198 -6.03 21.39 2.76
N THR A 199 -5.76 20.30 2.04
CA THR A 199 -6.56 19.89 0.88
C THR A 199 -7.81 19.11 1.26
N LEU A 200 -7.74 18.30 2.31
CA LEU A 200 -8.86 17.50 2.83
C LEU A 200 -10.05 18.37 3.21
N GLY A 201 -9.83 19.45 3.97
CA GLY A 201 -10.90 20.34 4.38
C GLY A 201 -11.60 21.04 3.20
N ARG A 202 -10.88 21.30 2.10
CA ARG A 202 -11.48 21.85 0.89
C ARG A 202 -12.26 20.78 0.10
N GLY A 203 -11.70 19.57 -0.03
CA GLY A 203 -12.35 18.43 -0.69
C GLY A 203 -13.64 18.02 0.01
N LEU A 204 -13.61 17.92 1.34
CA LEU A 204 -14.79 17.58 2.13
C LEU A 204 -15.90 18.64 2.01
N ARG A 205 -15.55 19.94 1.92
CA ARG A 205 -16.57 20.97 1.67
C ARG A 205 -17.26 20.77 0.33
N ILE A 206 -16.52 20.55 -0.73
CA ILE A 206 -17.08 20.28 -2.06
C ILE A 206 -18.02 19.08 -2.03
N LEU A 207 -17.61 17.97 -1.38
CA LEU A 207 -18.44 16.78 -1.27
C LEU A 207 -19.71 17.02 -0.42
N ASN A 208 -19.60 17.77 0.67
CA ASN A 208 -20.75 18.14 1.48
C ASN A 208 -21.72 19.07 0.73
N ASP A 209 -21.20 20.03 -0.05
CA ASP A 209 -22.02 20.92 -0.88
C ASP A 209 -22.78 20.12 -1.96
N GLU A 210 -22.14 19.11 -2.56
CA GLU A 210 -22.77 18.20 -3.52
C GLU A 210 -23.87 17.33 -2.89
N LEU A 211 -23.73 16.97 -1.62
CA LEU A 211 -24.74 16.19 -0.88
C LEU A 211 -25.86 17.06 -0.30
N ALA A 212 -25.65 18.38 -0.18
CA ALA A 212 -26.58 19.26 0.50
C ALA A 212 -27.99 19.22 -0.12
N GLY A 213 -28.97 18.90 0.70
CA GLY A 213 -30.38 18.81 0.26
C GLY A 213 -30.73 17.64 -0.65
N LYS A 214 -29.82 16.69 -0.86
CA LYS A 214 -30.04 15.52 -1.72
C LYS A 214 -30.28 14.27 -0.90
N ALA A 215 -31.18 13.39 -1.38
CA ALA A 215 -31.43 12.10 -0.73
C ALA A 215 -30.30 11.09 -1.00
N ALA A 216 -30.23 10.03 -0.17
CA ALA A 216 -29.32 8.91 -0.40
C ALA A 216 -29.63 8.20 -1.75
N GLY A 217 -28.63 7.56 -2.36
CA GLY A 217 -28.79 6.80 -3.61
C GLY A 217 -28.47 7.57 -4.88
N GLY A 218 -27.80 8.72 -4.77
CA GLY A 218 -27.32 9.50 -5.91
C GLY A 218 -25.97 9.03 -6.46
N THR A 219 -25.53 9.70 -7.52
CA THR A 219 -24.20 9.51 -8.13
C THR A 219 -23.50 10.86 -8.20
N LEU A 220 -22.26 10.92 -7.68
CA LEU A 220 -21.39 12.07 -7.82
C LEU A 220 -20.87 12.13 -9.26
N ASP A 221 -20.96 13.29 -9.88
CA ASP A 221 -20.46 13.55 -11.22
C ASP A 221 -18.95 13.24 -11.33
N GLY A 222 -18.57 12.57 -12.42
CA GLY A 222 -17.19 12.15 -12.65
C GLY A 222 -16.22 13.31 -12.83
N ALA A 223 -16.65 14.44 -13.41
CA ALA A 223 -15.82 15.64 -13.54
C ALA A 223 -15.54 16.28 -12.18
N THR A 224 -16.52 16.26 -11.27
CA THR A 224 -16.34 16.71 -9.88
C THR A 224 -15.36 15.81 -9.13
N ALA A 225 -15.50 14.49 -9.27
CA ALA A 225 -14.56 13.53 -8.69
C ALA A 225 -13.13 13.70 -9.26
N PHE A 226 -13.01 13.96 -10.56
CA PHE A 226 -11.74 14.26 -11.21
C PHE A 226 -11.12 15.56 -10.69
N LYS A 227 -11.91 16.61 -10.52
CA LYS A 227 -11.44 17.88 -9.94
C LYS A 227 -10.90 17.70 -8.51
N LEU A 228 -11.56 16.87 -7.69
CA LEU A 228 -11.07 16.52 -6.37
C LEU A 228 -9.72 15.79 -6.43
N TYR A 229 -9.55 14.88 -7.38
CA TYR A 229 -8.32 14.16 -7.62
C TYR A 229 -7.18 15.07 -8.11
N ASP A 230 -7.42 15.81 -9.20
CA ASP A 230 -6.40 16.57 -9.91
C ASP A 230 -5.99 17.86 -9.17
N THR A 231 -6.98 18.61 -8.69
CA THR A 231 -6.75 19.93 -8.07
C THR A 231 -6.47 19.84 -6.57
N PHE A 232 -7.18 18.96 -5.87
CA PHE A 232 -7.09 18.87 -4.41
C PHE A 232 -6.28 17.68 -3.92
N GLY A 233 -5.79 16.83 -4.83
CA GLY A 233 -5.04 15.63 -4.49
C GLY A 233 -5.83 14.66 -3.60
N PHE A 234 -7.16 14.64 -3.78
CA PHE A 234 -8.07 13.78 -3.06
C PHE A 234 -8.23 12.49 -3.88
N PRO A 235 -7.59 11.37 -3.48
CA PRO A 235 -7.63 10.16 -4.28
C PRO A 235 -9.05 9.67 -4.55
N LEU A 236 -9.28 9.08 -5.74
CA LEU A 236 -10.60 8.62 -6.15
C LEU A 236 -11.22 7.63 -5.15
N ASP A 237 -10.43 6.72 -4.60
CA ASP A 237 -10.87 5.76 -3.60
C ASP A 237 -11.37 6.43 -2.31
N LEU A 238 -10.75 7.55 -1.90
CA LEU A 238 -11.25 8.33 -0.76
C LEU A 238 -12.57 9.03 -1.08
N THR A 239 -12.74 9.53 -2.32
CA THR A 239 -14.01 10.09 -2.79
C THR A 239 -15.11 9.01 -2.78
N GLN A 240 -14.79 7.81 -3.30
CA GLN A 240 -15.73 6.68 -3.31
C GLN A 240 -16.11 6.25 -1.90
N ASP A 241 -15.15 6.14 -0.97
CA ASP A 241 -15.40 5.75 0.42
C ASP A 241 -16.25 6.79 1.15
N PHE A 242 -16.00 8.08 0.91
CA PHE A 242 -16.81 9.16 1.47
C PHE A 242 -18.26 9.07 0.96
N MET A 243 -18.45 8.97 -0.35
CA MET A 243 -19.76 8.91 -0.97
C MET A 243 -20.53 7.66 -0.57
N ARG A 244 -19.85 6.51 -0.43
CA ARG A 244 -20.46 5.26 0.05
C ARG A 244 -21.03 5.39 1.47
N GLY A 245 -20.38 6.15 2.34
CA GLY A 245 -20.88 6.45 3.69
C GLY A 245 -22.24 7.17 3.71
N TYR A 246 -22.59 7.84 2.62
CA TYR A 246 -23.87 8.51 2.41
C TYR A 246 -24.83 7.75 1.47
N GLY A 247 -24.48 6.51 1.10
CA GLY A 247 -25.27 5.69 0.16
C GLY A 247 -25.18 6.18 -1.29
N TRP A 248 -24.12 6.91 -1.65
CA TRP A 248 -23.90 7.43 -3.00
C TRP A 248 -22.81 6.64 -3.74
N GLN A 249 -22.85 6.70 -5.07
CA GLN A 249 -21.83 6.16 -5.96
C GLN A 249 -21.05 7.31 -6.62
N VAL A 250 -19.97 6.96 -7.33
CA VAL A 250 -19.18 7.90 -8.14
C VAL A 250 -19.23 7.44 -9.60
N ASP A 251 -19.48 8.37 -10.51
CA ASP A 251 -19.41 8.16 -11.96
C ASP A 251 -17.96 7.92 -12.39
N LEU A 252 -17.58 6.65 -12.48
CA LEU A 252 -16.22 6.24 -12.84
C LEU A 252 -15.93 6.46 -14.33
N ASP A 253 -16.92 6.34 -15.18
CA ASP A 253 -16.76 6.54 -16.63
C ASP A 253 -16.48 8.02 -16.92
N GLY A 254 -17.25 8.92 -16.32
CA GLY A 254 -17.00 10.36 -16.38
C GLY A 254 -15.65 10.75 -15.80
N PHE A 255 -15.24 10.15 -14.67
CA PHE A 255 -13.91 10.37 -14.08
C PHE A 255 -12.80 9.94 -15.04
N ASN A 256 -12.90 8.75 -15.63
CA ASN A 256 -11.90 8.22 -16.55
C ASN A 256 -11.83 9.06 -17.84
N ALA A 257 -12.96 9.51 -18.38
CA ALA A 257 -13.01 10.40 -19.52
C ALA A 257 -12.31 11.73 -19.25
N ALA A 258 -12.53 12.33 -18.07
CA ALA A 258 -11.86 13.57 -17.65
C ALA A 258 -10.33 13.35 -17.48
N MET A 259 -9.92 12.22 -16.91
CA MET A 259 -8.52 11.84 -16.78
C MET A 259 -7.82 11.70 -18.13
N GLU A 260 -8.42 11.00 -19.09
CA GLU A 260 -7.85 10.86 -20.44
C GLU A 260 -7.78 12.17 -21.19
N SER A 261 -8.79 13.04 -21.05
CA SER A 261 -8.76 14.39 -21.59
C SER A 261 -7.60 15.21 -21.04
N GLN A 262 -7.37 15.15 -19.74
CA GLN A 262 -6.27 15.86 -19.08
C GLN A 262 -4.90 15.31 -19.53
N LYS A 263 -4.73 13.98 -19.60
CA LYS A 263 -3.51 13.35 -20.13
C LYS A 263 -3.24 13.77 -21.58
N ALA A 264 -4.28 13.82 -22.42
CA ALA A 264 -4.17 14.26 -23.81
C ALA A 264 -3.75 15.73 -23.90
N ASN A 265 -4.29 16.58 -23.02
CA ASN A 265 -3.91 18.01 -22.94
C ASN A 265 -2.47 18.16 -22.44
N ALA A 266 -2.06 17.41 -21.42
CA ALA A 266 -0.70 17.41 -20.91
C ALA A 266 0.31 16.98 -22.00
N ARG A 267 0.01 15.90 -22.75
CA ARG A 267 0.85 15.45 -23.89
C ARG A 267 0.96 16.52 -24.98
N ARG A 268 -0.12 17.26 -25.28
CA ARG A 268 -0.10 18.35 -26.27
C ARG A 268 0.67 19.59 -25.78
N ALA A 269 0.60 19.87 -24.49
CA ALA A 269 1.32 20.99 -23.88
C ALA A 269 2.79 20.66 -23.60
N TRP A 270 3.18 19.37 -23.68
CA TRP A 270 4.54 18.93 -23.40
C TRP A 270 5.47 19.28 -24.58
N SER A 271 6.33 20.25 -24.38
CA SER A 271 7.31 20.72 -25.37
C SER A 271 8.64 19.96 -25.35
N GLY A 272 8.66 18.76 -24.75
CA GLY A 272 9.87 17.95 -24.55
C GLY A 272 10.63 18.36 -23.28
N SER A 273 10.85 17.43 -22.36
CA SER A 273 11.82 17.65 -21.30
C SER A 273 13.23 17.46 -21.88
N GLY A 274 14.22 18.16 -21.37
CA GLY A 274 15.63 17.99 -21.74
C GLY A 274 16.22 16.60 -21.41
N ASP A 275 15.40 15.63 -21.00
CA ASP A 275 15.78 14.26 -20.62
C ASP A 275 16.20 13.37 -21.80
N SER A 276 15.94 13.78 -23.05
CA SER A 276 16.40 13.02 -24.22
C SER A 276 17.93 12.86 -24.31
N ALA A 277 18.68 13.77 -23.67
CA ALA A 277 20.13 13.67 -23.60
C ALA A 277 20.62 12.64 -22.59
N THR A 278 19.83 12.39 -21.53
CA THR A 278 20.17 11.40 -20.49
C THR A 278 19.89 9.97 -20.97
N GLU A 279 18.83 9.77 -21.75
CA GLU A 279 18.49 8.47 -22.33
C GLU A 279 19.54 8.00 -23.36
N THR A 280 20.06 8.91 -24.18
CA THR A 280 21.13 8.60 -25.16
C THR A 280 22.41 8.15 -24.46
N ILE A 281 22.79 8.75 -23.34
CA ILE A 281 23.96 8.33 -22.55
C ILE A 281 23.84 6.90 -22.04
N TRP A 282 22.67 6.49 -21.57
CA TRP A 282 22.45 5.12 -21.10
C TRP A 282 22.44 4.11 -22.27
N LEU A 283 21.89 4.49 -23.41
CA LEU A 283 21.91 3.66 -24.62
C LEU A 283 23.34 3.50 -25.16
N ASP A 284 24.13 4.55 -25.17
CA ASP A 284 25.54 4.51 -25.58
C ASP A 284 26.39 3.68 -24.63
N LEU A 285 26.14 3.78 -23.31
CA LEU A 285 26.78 2.93 -22.32
C LEU A 285 26.38 1.47 -22.49
N ALA A 286 25.10 1.19 -22.73
CA ALA A 286 24.59 -0.17 -22.94
C ALA A 286 25.19 -0.85 -24.20
N GLN A 287 25.51 -0.07 -25.25
CA GLN A 287 26.16 -0.59 -26.45
C GLN A 287 27.63 -1.00 -26.23
N ASN A 288 28.27 -0.45 -25.20
CA ASN A 288 29.67 -0.69 -24.88
C ASN A 288 29.89 -1.60 -23.67
N LEU A 289 28.82 -2.09 -23.07
CA LEU A 289 28.85 -3.02 -21.92
C LEU A 289 28.30 -4.37 -22.35
N GLU A 290 28.95 -5.42 -21.89
CA GLU A 290 28.41 -6.78 -22.05
C GLU A 290 27.15 -6.95 -21.19
N PRO A 291 26.18 -7.78 -21.61
CA PRO A 291 24.98 -8.04 -20.83
C PRO A 291 25.33 -8.66 -19.48
N THR A 292 24.62 -8.24 -18.44
CA THR A 292 24.81 -8.78 -17.09
C THR A 292 24.54 -10.29 -17.08
N GLU A 293 25.51 -11.09 -16.66
CA GLU A 293 25.35 -12.52 -16.46
C GLU A 293 24.80 -12.83 -15.07
N PHE A 294 23.72 -13.57 -15.01
CA PHE A 294 23.14 -14.00 -13.72
C PHE A 294 23.82 -15.30 -13.24
N LEU A 295 24.63 -15.18 -12.17
CA LEU A 295 25.40 -16.30 -11.61
C LEU A 295 24.71 -17.00 -10.42
N GLY A 296 23.51 -16.58 -10.02
CA GLY A 296 22.83 -17.07 -8.81
C GLY A 296 22.49 -18.56 -8.81
N TYR A 297 22.54 -19.25 -9.96
CA TYR A 297 22.37 -20.71 -10.03
C TYR A 297 23.68 -21.50 -9.85
N THR A 298 24.82 -20.83 -9.92
CA THR A 298 26.15 -21.49 -9.93
C THR A 298 27.09 -21.01 -8.83
N SER A 299 26.78 -19.88 -8.18
CA SER A 299 27.63 -19.28 -7.14
C SER A 299 26.81 -18.79 -5.96
N ASP A 300 27.23 -19.15 -4.75
CA ASP A 300 26.66 -18.68 -3.49
C ASP A 300 27.28 -17.36 -3.02
N SER A 301 28.26 -16.82 -3.76
CA SER A 301 28.92 -15.56 -3.45
C SER A 301 28.83 -14.59 -4.62
N VAL A 302 28.57 -13.31 -4.31
CA VAL A 302 28.49 -12.23 -5.29
C VAL A 302 29.64 -11.26 -5.04
N SER A 303 30.46 -11.03 -6.08
CA SER A 303 31.44 -9.93 -6.08
C SER A 303 30.77 -8.69 -6.65
N TYR A 304 30.64 -7.66 -5.85
CA TYR A 304 30.16 -6.35 -6.31
C TYR A 304 31.29 -5.55 -6.92
N THR A 305 31.18 -5.25 -8.22
CA THR A 305 32.00 -4.21 -8.84
C THR A 305 31.26 -2.90 -8.72
N HIS A 306 31.73 -1.98 -7.91
CA HIS A 306 31.14 -0.63 -7.80
C HIS A 306 31.68 0.23 -8.94
N LEU A 307 30.79 0.72 -9.80
CA LEU A 307 31.05 1.89 -10.62
C LEU A 307 30.90 3.12 -9.73
N THR A 308 31.99 3.67 -9.25
CA THR A 308 32.00 5.01 -8.64
C THR A 308 31.93 6.02 -9.77
N LEU A 309 30.79 6.63 -10.00
CA LEU A 309 30.72 7.85 -10.79
C LEU A 309 31.45 8.95 -10.01
N PRO A 310 32.37 9.70 -10.64
CA PRO A 310 33.01 10.83 -9.98
C PRO A 310 31.92 11.83 -9.60
N THR A 311 31.84 12.11 -8.30
CA THR A 311 30.95 13.15 -7.77
C THR A 311 31.52 14.47 -8.27
N ILE A 312 30.94 15.06 -9.30
CA ILE A 312 31.23 16.45 -9.67
C ILE A 312 30.53 17.31 -8.62
N LEU A 313 31.28 17.78 -7.66
CA LEU A 313 30.90 18.89 -6.80
C LEU A 313 30.82 20.12 -7.71
N LEU A 314 29.57 20.52 -8.07
CA LEU A 314 29.31 21.85 -8.59
C LEU A 314 29.42 22.82 -7.38
N VAL A 315 30.48 23.63 -7.40
CA VAL A 315 30.65 24.80 -6.54
C VAL A 315 29.69 25.90 -7.01
#